data_694f12aa81fc3933cfca497f70c50a67
#
_entry.id   694f12aa81fc3933cfca497f70c50a67
#
_cell.length_a   1.000
_cell.length_b   1.000
_cell.length_c   1.000
_cell.angle_alpha   90.00
_cell.angle_beta   90.00
_cell.angle_gamma   90.00
#
_symmetry.space_group_name_H-M   'P 1'
#
loop_
_entity.id
_entity.type
_entity.pdbx_description
1 polymer ?
#
loop_
_entity_poly.entity_id
_entity_poly.type
_entity_poly.pdbx_seq_one_letter_code
_entity_poly.pdbx_strand_id
1 'polypeptide(L)'
;ETVVTLRQIELHEGLNTWSQGAVKESVTHIVGVQFRNLATVGGSIFGKFGFSDVLSCFLAFDSYVELHHEGLIPLDQFAANKYPNDILVRLIIKKHPQESVYLSHRNTKTDFPVLTCAVSLGEKEAYAVVGARPSRACRVRLSDQWMEQIKDDEGRRKLADEVTGQMNFGSNMRASAAYREQLSKVLLRRGFEQLEERREK
;
A
#
# COMPACT_ATOMS: atom_id res chain seq x y z
N GLU A 1 15.20 -9.86 -4.17
CA GLU A 1 16.24 -9.75 -3.13
C GLU A 1 15.94 -8.59 -2.18
N THR A 2 16.28 -8.73 -0.90
CA THR A 2 15.97 -7.73 0.15
C THR A 2 16.90 -6.52 0.13
N VAL A 3 18.07 -6.65 -0.47
CA VAL A 3 19.08 -5.58 -0.61
C VAL A 3 18.80 -4.61 -1.76
N VAL A 4 17.76 -4.87 -2.57
CA VAL A 4 17.32 -3.93 -3.62
C VAL A 4 16.93 -2.61 -2.97
N THR A 5 17.51 -1.51 -3.47
CA THR A 5 17.27 -0.18 -2.92
C THR A 5 15.92 0.39 -3.37
N LEU A 6 15.39 1.35 -2.61
CA LEU A 6 14.16 2.04 -2.98
C LEU A 6 14.33 2.77 -4.32
N ARG A 7 15.55 3.27 -4.62
CA ARG A 7 15.83 3.91 -5.89
C ARG A 7 15.78 2.92 -7.06
N GLN A 8 16.24 1.70 -6.88
CA GLN A 8 16.16 0.66 -7.93
C GLN A 8 14.72 0.32 -8.29
N ILE A 9 13.81 0.15 -7.29
CA ILE A 9 12.40 -0.09 -7.60
C ILE A 9 11.68 1.15 -8.17
N GLU A 10 12.08 2.36 -7.76
CA GLU A 10 11.57 3.61 -8.32
C GLU A 10 11.84 3.71 -9.83
N LEU A 11 12.98 3.20 -10.29
CA LEU A 11 13.43 3.24 -11.68
C LEU A 11 13.11 1.96 -12.47
N HIS A 12 12.59 0.93 -11.84
CA HIS A 12 12.37 -0.38 -12.48
C HIS A 12 11.18 -0.34 -13.43
N GLU A 13 11.44 -0.18 -14.74
CA GLU A 13 10.40 -0.02 -15.77
C GLU A 13 9.34 -1.12 -15.75
N GLY A 14 9.75 -2.40 -15.79
CA GLY A 14 8.81 -3.51 -15.83
C GLY A 14 7.92 -3.64 -14.59
N LEU A 15 8.40 -3.25 -13.40
CA LEU A 15 7.59 -3.23 -12.19
C LEU A 15 6.62 -2.04 -12.19
N ASN A 16 7.08 -0.89 -12.66
CA ASN A 16 6.29 0.32 -12.70
C ASN A 16 5.20 0.26 -13.79
N THR A 17 5.50 -0.33 -14.94
CA THR A 17 4.50 -0.60 -15.98
C THR A 17 3.41 -1.57 -15.48
N TRP A 18 3.84 -2.70 -14.87
CA TRP A 18 2.90 -3.68 -14.33
C TRP A 18 2.02 -3.11 -13.21
N SER A 19 2.58 -2.30 -12.32
CA SER A 19 1.84 -1.67 -11.22
C SER A 19 1.19 -0.33 -11.60
N GLN A 20 1.20 0.04 -12.88
CA GLN A 20 0.69 1.32 -13.39
C GLN A 20 1.20 2.54 -12.61
N GLY A 21 2.47 2.46 -12.19
CA GLY A 21 3.14 3.51 -11.42
C GLY A 21 2.94 3.48 -9.91
N ALA A 22 2.10 2.61 -9.36
CA ALA A 22 1.82 2.57 -7.93
C ALA A 22 3.08 2.31 -7.08
N VAL A 23 3.97 1.41 -7.53
CA VAL A 23 5.25 1.13 -6.84
C VAL A 23 6.17 2.34 -6.88
N LYS A 24 6.31 3.00 -8.04
CA LYS A 24 7.09 4.23 -8.16
C LYS A 24 6.58 5.32 -7.23
N GLU A 25 5.27 5.56 -7.23
CA GLU A 25 4.65 6.59 -6.39
C GLU A 25 4.86 6.31 -4.91
N SER A 26 4.80 5.04 -4.47
CA SER A 26 4.99 4.67 -3.06
C SER A 26 6.39 5.02 -2.51
N VAL A 27 7.40 5.16 -3.37
CA VAL A 27 8.77 5.47 -2.93
C VAL A 27 9.22 6.88 -3.27
N THR A 28 8.62 7.54 -4.25
CA THR A 28 9.07 8.84 -4.78
C THR A 28 9.20 9.91 -3.69
N HIS A 29 8.34 9.90 -2.69
CA HIS A 29 8.30 10.89 -1.61
C HIS A 29 9.02 10.45 -0.32
N ILE A 30 9.69 9.30 -0.34
CA ILE A 30 10.51 8.86 0.81
C ILE A 30 11.82 9.66 0.82
N VAL A 31 11.85 10.70 1.66
CA VAL A 31 12.98 11.60 1.84
C VAL A 31 13.53 12.12 0.49
N GLY A 32 14.82 11.96 0.22
CA GLY A 32 15.49 12.35 -1.01
C GLY A 32 16.13 11.17 -1.76
N VAL A 33 16.65 11.43 -2.96
CA VAL A 33 17.30 10.40 -3.79
C VAL A 33 18.47 9.74 -3.06
N GLN A 34 19.26 10.53 -2.31
CA GLN A 34 20.41 10.02 -1.55
C GLN A 34 19.98 8.95 -0.54
N PHE A 35 18.89 9.21 0.19
CA PHE A 35 18.33 8.24 1.13
C PHE A 35 17.83 6.99 0.40
N ARG A 36 17.09 7.15 -0.71
CA ARG A 36 16.56 6.03 -1.48
C ARG A 36 17.62 5.17 -2.17
N ASN A 37 18.82 5.71 -2.39
CA ASN A 37 19.97 4.93 -2.86
C ASN A 37 20.54 3.97 -1.80
N LEU A 38 20.28 4.23 -0.52
CA LEU A 38 20.79 3.43 0.59
C LEU A 38 19.69 2.57 1.26
N ALA A 39 18.50 3.13 1.44
CA ALA A 39 17.37 2.42 2.01
C ALA A 39 16.91 1.29 1.10
N THR A 40 16.62 0.12 1.69
CA THR A 40 16.27 -1.09 0.95
C THR A 40 14.79 -1.44 1.09
N VAL A 41 14.28 -2.18 0.11
CA VAL A 41 12.93 -2.76 0.15
C VAL A 41 12.80 -3.70 1.35
N GLY A 42 13.80 -4.56 1.58
CA GLY A 42 13.82 -5.48 2.71
C GLY A 42 13.72 -4.77 4.05
N GLY A 43 14.48 -3.69 4.26
CA GLY A 43 14.42 -2.89 5.48
C GLY A 43 13.04 -2.25 5.70
N SER A 44 12.42 -1.74 4.63
CA SER A 44 11.09 -1.14 4.68
C SER A 44 9.98 -2.14 4.99
N ILE A 45 10.12 -3.39 4.53
CA ILE A 45 9.15 -4.48 4.77
C ILE A 45 9.38 -5.12 6.14
N PHE A 46 10.63 -5.50 6.46
CA PHE A 46 10.94 -6.22 7.70
C PHE A 46 10.70 -5.36 8.94
N GLY A 47 10.97 -4.05 8.85
CA GLY A 47 10.74 -3.11 9.95
C GLY A 47 9.27 -2.97 10.35
N LYS A 48 8.33 -3.29 9.47
CA LYS A 48 6.86 -3.25 9.71
C LYS A 48 6.40 -1.93 10.33
N PHE A 49 7.09 -0.83 10.01
CA PHE A 49 6.73 0.48 10.52
C PHE A 49 5.34 0.87 10.03
N GLY A 50 4.52 1.41 10.93
CA GLY A 50 3.15 1.83 10.60
C GLY A 50 3.09 2.89 9.50
N PHE A 51 4.16 3.66 9.31
CA PHE A 51 4.31 4.68 8.27
C PHE A 51 4.97 4.17 6.98
N SER A 52 5.23 2.87 6.83
CA SER A 52 5.91 2.33 5.66
C SER A 52 5.05 2.44 4.41
N ASP A 53 5.43 3.35 3.52
CA ASP A 53 4.83 3.50 2.19
C ASP A 53 4.98 2.20 1.38
N VAL A 54 6.17 1.61 1.41
CA VAL A 54 6.51 0.37 0.70
C VAL A 54 5.63 -0.77 1.16
N LEU A 55 5.54 -1.02 2.47
CA LEU A 55 4.68 -2.09 3.00
C LEU A 55 3.22 -1.88 2.62
N SER A 56 2.72 -0.65 2.71
CA SER A 56 1.33 -0.32 2.34
C SER A 56 1.05 -0.62 0.87
N CYS A 57 1.98 -0.27 -0.02
CA CYS A 57 1.85 -0.53 -1.45
C CYS A 57 1.87 -2.04 -1.76
N PHE A 58 2.86 -2.76 -1.25
CA PHE A 58 3.02 -4.19 -1.56
C PHE A 58 1.95 -5.08 -0.90
N LEU A 59 1.32 -4.65 0.20
CA LEU A 59 0.16 -5.32 0.77
C LEU A 59 -1.07 -5.32 -0.15
N ALA A 60 -1.17 -4.39 -1.09
CA ALA A 60 -2.25 -4.37 -2.05
C ALA A 60 -2.11 -5.45 -3.14
N PHE A 61 -0.94 -6.05 -3.29
CA PHE A 61 -0.63 -7.06 -4.30
C PHE A 61 -0.63 -8.48 -3.71
N ASP A 62 -0.66 -9.49 -4.58
CA ASP A 62 -0.39 -10.88 -4.21
C ASP A 62 1.12 -11.05 -3.95
N SER A 63 1.51 -10.66 -2.74
CA SER A 63 2.90 -10.57 -2.31
C SER A 63 3.20 -11.54 -1.18
N TYR A 64 4.43 -12.04 -1.20
CA TYR A 64 4.98 -12.97 -0.22
C TYR A 64 6.35 -12.53 0.23
N VAL A 65 6.73 -12.87 1.44
CA VAL A 65 8.11 -12.82 1.92
C VAL A 65 8.65 -14.24 2.04
N GLU A 66 9.90 -14.42 1.69
CA GLU A 66 10.66 -15.62 2.02
C GLU A 66 11.58 -15.31 3.18
N LEU A 67 11.39 -16.02 4.28
CA LEU A 67 12.24 -15.97 5.45
C LEU A 67 13.20 -17.17 5.43
N HIS A 68 14.36 -17.02 6.05
CA HIS A 68 15.40 -18.05 6.03
C HIS A 68 14.95 -19.33 6.74
N HIS A 69 14.32 -19.22 7.90
CA HIS A 69 13.87 -20.37 8.69
C HIS A 69 12.40 -20.72 8.38
N GLU A 70 11.52 -19.74 8.36
CA GLU A 70 10.07 -19.95 8.22
C GLU A 70 9.61 -20.15 6.76
N GLY A 71 10.51 -19.94 5.78
CA GLY A 71 10.19 -20.11 4.36
C GLY A 71 9.26 -19.06 3.79
N LEU A 72 8.35 -19.48 2.89
CA LEU A 72 7.47 -18.57 2.13
C LEU A 72 6.19 -18.28 2.92
N ILE A 73 5.95 -16.99 3.19
CA ILE A 73 4.80 -16.48 3.98
C ILE A 73 4.09 -15.39 3.19
N PRO A 74 2.73 -15.39 3.12
CA PRO A 74 1.97 -14.26 2.59
C PRO A 74 2.32 -12.95 3.31
N LEU A 75 2.45 -11.85 2.57
CA LEU A 75 2.90 -10.57 3.12
C LEU A 75 1.96 -10.01 4.21
N ASP A 76 0.66 -10.22 4.08
CA ASP A 76 -0.33 -9.84 5.08
C ASP A 76 -0.16 -10.62 6.39
N GLN A 77 0.06 -11.93 6.30
CA GLN A 77 0.38 -12.77 7.45
C GLN A 77 1.71 -12.36 8.09
N PHE A 78 2.72 -12.06 7.28
CA PHE A 78 4.01 -11.56 7.77
C PHE A 78 3.84 -10.22 8.49
N ALA A 79 3.06 -9.29 7.94
CA ALA A 79 2.81 -7.98 8.55
C ALA A 79 2.07 -8.10 9.90
N ALA A 80 1.16 -9.07 10.03
CA ALA A 80 0.37 -9.29 11.25
C ALA A 80 1.17 -9.93 12.39
N ASN A 81 2.14 -10.80 12.09
CA ASN A 81 2.84 -11.63 13.05
C ASN A 81 4.28 -11.16 13.33
N LYS A 82 4.90 -11.68 14.38
CA LYS A 82 6.32 -11.47 14.71
C LYS A 82 7.12 -12.70 14.31
N TYR A 83 8.27 -12.48 13.72
CA TYR A 83 9.23 -13.52 13.34
C TYR A 83 10.60 -13.15 13.94
N PRO A 84 10.80 -13.38 15.25
CA PRO A 84 12.05 -13.04 15.90
C PRO A 84 13.19 -13.97 15.42
N ASN A 85 14.37 -13.41 15.27
CA ASN A 85 15.58 -14.14 14.91
C ASN A 85 15.54 -14.82 13.52
N ASP A 86 14.80 -14.24 12.56
CA ASP A 86 14.78 -14.70 11.19
C ASP A 86 15.30 -13.62 10.23
N ILE A 87 15.70 -14.04 9.04
CA ILE A 87 16.24 -13.17 7.99
C ILE A 87 15.28 -13.15 6.81
N LEU A 88 14.89 -11.95 6.39
CA LEU A 88 14.14 -11.76 5.17
C LEU A 88 15.07 -11.94 3.96
N VAL A 89 14.85 -12.99 3.19
CA VAL A 89 15.66 -13.35 2.01
C VAL A 89 15.20 -12.60 0.78
N ARG A 90 13.89 -12.62 0.50
CA ARG A 90 13.32 -11.90 -0.65
C ARG A 90 11.85 -11.55 -0.46
N LEU A 91 11.41 -10.53 -1.18
CA LEU A 91 10.01 -10.21 -1.44
C LEU A 91 9.64 -10.78 -2.82
N ILE A 92 8.55 -11.51 -2.89
CA ILE A 92 8.03 -12.14 -4.10
C ILE A 92 6.67 -11.53 -4.41
N ILE A 93 6.45 -11.16 -5.66
CA ILE A 93 5.16 -10.64 -6.15
C ILE A 93 4.71 -11.56 -7.27
N LYS A 94 3.52 -12.13 -7.13
CA LYS A 94 2.88 -12.84 -8.23
C LYS A 94 2.21 -11.81 -9.14
N LYS A 95 2.73 -11.70 -10.35
CA LYS A 95 2.22 -10.74 -11.33
C LYS A 95 0.97 -11.29 -12.00
N HIS A 96 -0.18 -10.87 -11.50
CA HIS A 96 -1.46 -11.06 -12.16
C HIS A 96 -1.87 -9.79 -12.93
N PRO A 97 -2.71 -9.89 -13.95
CA PRO A 97 -3.37 -8.72 -14.53
C PRO A 97 -4.16 -7.99 -13.45
N GLN A 98 -3.83 -6.74 -13.23
CA GLN A 98 -4.50 -5.90 -12.24
C GLN A 98 -4.29 -4.43 -12.55
N GLU A 99 -5.16 -3.61 -12.03
CA GLU A 99 -5.02 -2.17 -12.02
C GLU A 99 -4.68 -1.73 -10.61
N SER A 100 -3.78 -0.78 -10.45
CA SER A 100 -3.39 -0.34 -9.13
C SER A 100 -3.06 1.13 -9.04
N VAL A 101 -3.27 1.69 -7.85
CA VAL A 101 -2.95 3.07 -7.52
C VAL A 101 -2.40 3.15 -6.11
N TYR A 102 -1.48 4.07 -5.92
CA TYR A 102 -0.96 4.43 -4.61
C TYR A 102 -1.13 5.94 -4.38
N LEU A 103 -1.67 6.30 -3.24
CA LEU A 103 -1.88 7.68 -2.81
C LEU A 103 -1.34 7.87 -1.39
N SER A 104 -0.80 9.05 -1.10
CA SER A 104 -0.43 9.40 0.27
C SER A 104 -0.72 10.86 0.55
N HIS A 105 -1.01 11.17 1.81
CA HIS A 105 -1.09 12.54 2.30
C HIS A 105 0.01 12.80 3.30
N ARG A 106 0.72 13.91 3.12
CA ARG A 106 1.85 14.37 3.95
C ARG A 106 1.67 15.84 4.30
N ASN A 107 2.12 16.25 5.48
CA ASN A 107 2.11 17.66 5.87
C ASN A 107 3.16 18.47 5.07
N THR A 108 4.30 17.85 4.78
CA THR A 108 5.32 18.39 3.87
C THR A 108 5.80 17.27 2.93
N LYS A 109 6.34 17.64 1.78
CA LYS A 109 6.64 16.72 0.66
C LYS A 109 7.46 15.49 1.05
N THR A 110 8.42 15.63 1.97
CA THR A 110 9.37 14.56 2.36
C THR A 110 9.20 14.08 3.80
N ASP A 111 8.14 14.53 4.51
CA ASP A 111 7.80 14.04 5.84
C ASP A 111 7.21 12.62 5.77
N PHE A 112 7.13 11.96 6.93
CA PHE A 112 6.35 10.73 7.05
C PHE A 112 4.88 10.98 6.68
N PRO A 113 4.22 10.00 6.06
CA PRO A 113 2.83 10.19 5.69
C PRO A 113 1.92 10.36 6.91
N VAL A 114 0.93 11.22 6.77
CA VAL A 114 -0.23 11.29 7.66
C VAL A 114 -1.10 10.07 7.46
N LEU A 115 -1.29 9.69 6.18
CA LEU A 115 -2.01 8.48 5.75
C LEU A 115 -1.48 8.01 4.40
N THR A 116 -1.48 6.70 4.21
CA THR A 116 -1.20 6.05 2.93
C THR A 116 -2.40 5.23 2.50
N CYS A 117 -2.63 5.15 1.19
CA CYS A 117 -3.69 4.38 0.59
C CYS A 117 -3.16 3.67 -0.66
N ALA A 118 -3.40 2.37 -0.77
CA ALA A 118 -3.14 1.62 -1.98
C ALA A 118 -4.39 0.83 -2.37
N VAL A 119 -4.72 0.80 -3.65
CA VAL A 119 -5.83 0.00 -4.17
C VAL A 119 -5.30 -0.85 -5.30
N SER A 120 -5.70 -2.11 -5.34
CA SER A 120 -5.43 -3.04 -6.44
C SER A 120 -6.71 -3.76 -6.81
N LEU A 121 -7.07 -3.70 -8.10
CA LEU A 121 -8.29 -4.28 -8.66
C LEU A 121 -7.89 -5.35 -9.69
N GLY A 122 -7.96 -6.61 -9.31
CA GLY A 122 -7.73 -7.76 -10.18
C GLY A 122 -9.04 -8.47 -10.52
N GLU A 123 -9.01 -9.39 -11.49
CA GLU A 123 -10.21 -10.13 -11.92
C GLU A 123 -10.85 -10.98 -10.81
N LYS A 124 -10.03 -11.60 -9.97
CA LYS A 124 -10.50 -12.51 -8.90
C LYS A 124 -10.51 -11.86 -7.53
N GLU A 125 -9.63 -10.92 -7.30
CA GLU A 125 -9.41 -10.32 -5.99
C GLU A 125 -9.11 -8.83 -6.13
N ALA A 126 -9.76 -8.06 -5.29
CA ALA A 126 -9.54 -6.62 -5.20
C ALA A 126 -9.28 -6.25 -3.73
N TYR A 127 -8.28 -5.40 -3.53
CA TYR A 127 -7.82 -5.02 -2.20
C TYR A 127 -7.67 -3.52 -2.06
N ALA A 128 -8.03 -3.02 -0.89
CA ALA A 128 -7.68 -1.69 -0.43
C ALA A 128 -6.80 -1.80 0.82
N VAL A 129 -5.77 -0.98 0.88
CA VAL A 129 -4.82 -0.93 1.99
C VAL A 129 -4.73 0.49 2.50
N VAL A 130 -4.81 0.67 3.81
CA VAL A 130 -4.59 1.96 4.46
C VAL A 130 -3.49 1.81 5.52
N GLY A 131 -2.44 2.63 5.42
CA GLY A 131 -1.32 2.69 6.34
C GLY A 131 -1.19 4.05 7.02
N ALA A 132 -0.17 4.20 7.86
CA ALA A 132 0.08 5.41 8.66
C ALA A 132 -1.07 5.81 9.60
N ARG A 133 -1.82 4.82 10.12
CA ARG A 133 -3.00 5.00 10.97
C ARG A 133 -2.76 5.23 12.46
N PRO A 134 -1.69 5.60 13.01
CA PRO A 134 -0.54 5.15 13.82
C PRO A 134 -0.63 3.70 14.32
N SER A 135 -0.83 2.81 13.38
CA SER A 135 -0.75 1.36 13.55
C SER A 135 -0.27 0.76 12.24
N ARG A 136 -0.07 -0.56 12.17
CA ARG A 136 0.33 -1.26 10.95
C ARG A 136 -0.67 -1.00 9.83
N ALA A 137 -0.19 -1.02 8.58
CA ALA A 137 -1.06 -0.99 7.42
C ALA A 137 -2.08 -2.15 7.49
N CYS A 138 -3.32 -1.85 7.15
CA CYS A 138 -4.42 -2.79 7.14
C CYS A 138 -4.86 -3.03 5.70
N ARG A 139 -4.93 -4.30 5.30
CA ARG A 139 -5.47 -4.75 4.02
C ARG A 139 -6.91 -5.21 4.21
N VAL A 140 -7.80 -4.74 3.36
CA VAL A 140 -9.20 -5.14 3.29
C VAL A 140 -9.49 -5.69 1.90
N ARG A 141 -10.08 -6.86 1.82
CA ARG A 141 -10.62 -7.38 0.57
C ARG A 141 -11.92 -6.62 0.27
N LEU A 142 -12.04 -6.12 -0.97
CA LEU A 142 -13.26 -5.46 -1.40
C LEU A 142 -14.38 -6.48 -1.59
N SER A 143 -15.62 -6.03 -1.47
CA SER A 143 -16.81 -6.84 -1.75
C SER A 143 -16.81 -7.31 -3.21
N ASP A 144 -17.49 -8.42 -3.51
CA ASP A 144 -17.59 -8.91 -4.89
C ASP A 144 -18.36 -7.95 -5.82
N GLN A 145 -19.02 -6.95 -5.27
CA GLN A 145 -19.76 -5.91 -5.99
C GLN A 145 -18.93 -4.66 -6.31
N TRP A 146 -17.63 -4.65 -5.98
CA TRP A 146 -16.77 -3.47 -6.16
C TRP A 146 -16.80 -2.91 -7.60
N MET A 147 -16.92 -3.78 -8.61
CA MET A 147 -16.96 -3.37 -10.03
C MET A 147 -18.14 -2.44 -10.33
N GLU A 148 -19.30 -2.68 -9.73
CA GLU A 148 -20.46 -1.81 -9.89
C GLU A 148 -20.32 -0.56 -9.02
N GLN A 149 -19.80 -0.72 -7.81
CA GLN A 149 -19.67 0.39 -6.85
C GLN A 149 -18.70 1.48 -7.31
N ILE A 150 -17.65 1.16 -8.07
CA ILE A 150 -16.69 2.19 -8.52
C ILE A 150 -17.19 3.05 -9.67
N LYS A 151 -18.24 2.67 -10.39
CA LYS A 151 -18.74 3.36 -11.58
C LYS A 151 -19.29 4.76 -11.29
N ASP A 152 -19.90 4.96 -10.15
CA ASP A 152 -20.45 6.25 -9.77
C ASP A 152 -19.94 6.76 -8.42
N ASP A 153 -20.13 8.04 -8.15
CA ASP A 153 -19.60 8.68 -6.94
C ASP A 153 -20.27 8.16 -5.66
N GLU A 154 -21.54 7.78 -5.71
CA GLU A 154 -22.25 7.24 -4.53
C GLU A 154 -21.71 5.85 -4.17
N GLY A 155 -21.51 4.99 -5.15
CA GLY A 155 -20.93 3.66 -4.94
C GLY A 155 -19.48 3.74 -4.43
N ARG A 156 -18.65 4.64 -5.00
CA ARG A 156 -17.29 4.89 -4.51
C ARG A 156 -17.28 5.38 -3.05
N ARG A 157 -18.23 6.21 -2.66
CA ARG A 157 -18.37 6.66 -1.26
C ARG A 157 -18.75 5.49 -0.35
N LYS A 158 -19.75 4.70 -0.72
CA LYS A 158 -20.17 3.52 0.04
C LYS A 158 -19.02 2.53 0.22
N LEU A 159 -18.30 2.22 -0.86
CA LEU A 159 -17.16 1.32 -0.81
C LEU A 159 -16.03 1.86 0.09
N ALA A 160 -15.74 3.16 0.01
CA ALA A 160 -14.75 3.80 0.89
C ALA A 160 -15.19 3.77 2.37
N ASP A 161 -16.47 3.96 2.66
CA ASP A 161 -17.02 3.86 4.01
C ASP A 161 -16.95 2.42 4.54
N GLU A 162 -17.28 1.42 3.73
CA GLU A 162 -17.19 0.00 4.06
C GLU A 162 -15.75 -0.41 4.41
N VAL A 163 -14.79 0.01 3.60
CA VAL A 163 -13.36 -0.26 3.84
C VAL A 163 -12.88 0.44 5.11
N THR A 164 -13.19 1.74 5.25
CA THR A 164 -12.75 2.54 6.41
C THR A 164 -13.36 2.02 7.72
N GLY A 165 -14.63 1.56 7.70
CA GLY A 165 -15.33 1.01 8.86
C GLY A 165 -14.71 -0.28 9.42
N GLN A 166 -13.87 -0.98 8.64
CA GLN A 166 -13.14 -2.17 9.08
C GLN A 166 -11.79 -1.86 9.76
N MET A 167 -11.46 -0.58 9.94
CA MET A 167 -10.17 -0.14 10.43
C MET A 167 -10.28 0.73 11.68
N ASN A 168 -9.24 0.67 12.52
CA ASN A 168 -9.08 1.59 13.64
C ASN A 168 -8.03 2.65 13.31
N PHE A 169 -8.29 3.88 13.69
CA PHE A 169 -7.39 5.01 13.51
C PHE A 169 -6.88 5.53 14.85
N GLY A 170 -5.63 5.94 14.90
CA GLY A 170 -5.01 6.52 16.07
C GLY A 170 -4.65 7.99 15.85
N SER A 171 -4.36 8.68 16.94
CA SER A 171 -3.86 10.07 16.94
C SER A 171 -2.37 10.11 17.24
N ASN A 172 -1.67 11.07 16.64
CA ASN A 172 -0.29 11.46 17.01
C ASN A 172 -0.07 12.94 16.64
N MET A 173 1.19 13.42 16.77
CA MET A 173 1.55 14.81 16.47
C MET A 173 1.22 15.26 15.04
N ARG A 174 1.02 14.34 14.07
CA ARG A 174 0.75 14.68 12.66
C ARG A 174 -0.73 14.88 12.39
N ALA A 175 -1.61 14.11 13.03
CA ALA A 175 -3.05 14.24 12.86
C ALA A 175 -3.83 13.48 13.94
N SER A 176 -5.10 13.86 14.13
CA SER A 176 -6.06 13.14 14.96
C SER A 176 -6.60 11.89 14.27
N ALA A 177 -7.15 10.97 15.06
CA ALA A 177 -7.83 9.77 14.57
C ALA A 177 -9.01 10.12 13.66
N ALA A 178 -9.86 11.07 14.09
CA ALA A 178 -11.01 11.52 13.30
C ALA A 178 -10.61 12.12 11.94
N TYR A 179 -9.53 12.91 11.90
CA TYR A 179 -9.02 13.44 10.64
C TYR A 179 -8.55 12.32 9.70
N ARG A 180 -7.80 11.32 10.23
CA ARG A 180 -7.32 10.18 9.42
C ARG A 180 -8.46 9.32 8.90
N GLU A 181 -9.50 9.13 9.70
CA GLU A 181 -10.69 8.40 9.27
C GLU A 181 -11.36 9.09 8.07
N GLN A 182 -11.58 10.40 8.15
CA GLN A 182 -12.13 11.17 7.03
C GLN A 182 -11.19 11.20 5.82
N LEU A 183 -9.90 11.37 6.06
CA LEU A 183 -8.89 11.35 5.00
C LEU A 183 -8.81 9.98 4.29
N SER A 184 -8.99 8.89 5.03
CA SER A 184 -9.06 7.53 4.47
C SER A 184 -10.17 7.41 3.43
N LYS A 185 -11.38 7.87 3.75
CA LYS A 185 -12.52 7.89 2.83
C LYS A 185 -12.23 8.69 1.56
N VAL A 186 -11.59 9.86 1.73
CA VAL A 186 -11.22 10.72 0.60
C VAL A 186 -10.18 10.07 -0.30
N LEU A 187 -9.11 9.49 0.28
CA LEU A 187 -8.05 8.86 -0.52
C LEU A 187 -8.55 7.59 -1.22
N LEU A 188 -9.34 6.77 -0.55
CA LEU A 188 -9.96 5.58 -1.15
C LEU A 188 -10.86 5.98 -2.33
N ARG A 189 -11.77 6.94 -2.14
CA ARG A 189 -12.63 7.44 -3.21
C ARG A 189 -11.84 7.93 -4.42
N ARG A 190 -10.80 8.74 -4.20
CA ARG A 190 -9.91 9.21 -5.27
C ARG A 190 -9.15 8.07 -5.95
N GLY A 191 -8.76 7.05 -5.18
CA GLY A 191 -8.12 5.86 -5.74
C GLY A 191 -9.06 5.09 -6.65
N PHE A 192 -10.30 4.86 -6.24
CA PHE A 192 -11.32 4.21 -7.07
C PHE A 192 -11.66 5.03 -8.32
N GLU A 193 -11.81 6.35 -8.19
CA GLU A 193 -12.05 7.26 -9.30
C GLU A 193 -10.93 7.21 -10.36
N GLN A 194 -9.66 7.28 -9.93
CA GLN A 194 -8.51 7.18 -10.85
C GLN A 194 -8.45 5.84 -11.58
N LEU A 195 -8.85 4.76 -10.93
CA LEU A 195 -8.87 3.43 -11.56
C LEU A 195 -10.00 3.31 -12.56
N GLU A 196 -11.18 3.83 -12.26
CA GLU A 196 -12.30 3.83 -13.20
C GLU A 196 -12.03 4.70 -14.44
N GLU A 197 -11.49 5.90 -14.26
CA GLU A 197 -11.08 6.76 -15.38
C GLU A 197 -10.04 6.11 -16.32
N ARG A 198 -9.22 5.17 -15.83
CA ARG A 198 -8.26 4.42 -16.65
C ARG A 198 -8.95 3.33 -17.47
N ARG A 199 -10.06 2.78 -16.96
CA ARG A 199 -10.87 1.75 -17.67
C ARG A 199 -11.71 2.32 -18.78
N GLU A 200 -12.12 3.56 -18.66
CA GLU A 200 -12.92 4.26 -19.68
C GLU A 200 -12.09 4.71 -20.89
N LYS A 201 -10.75 4.67 -20.82
CA LYS A 201 -9.79 5.09 -21.87
C LYS A 201 -9.31 3.91 -22.68
#